data_4380e69a0367aec916e18de5ce2c4437
#
_entry.id   4380e69a0367aec916e18de5ce2c4437
#
_cell.length_a   1.000
_cell.length_b   1.000
_cell.length_c   1.000
_cell.angle_alpha   90.00
_cell.angle_beta   90.00
_cell.angle_gamma   90.00
#
_symmetry.space_group_name_H-M   'P 1'
#
loop_
_entity.id
_entity.type
_entity.pdbx_description
1 polymer ?
#
loop_
_entity_poly.entity_id
_entity_poly.type
_entity_poly.pdbx_seq_one_letter_code
_entity_poly.pdbx_strand_id
1 'polypeptide(L)'
;MTLSGSVTFNLSIDEIIDEAYQRCGLSTNAGYDLKSARRSLNLLFAEWGNRGIHLWKVDLHEASLVSGQAEYSVSSDVSDVLEAFISSTAASADNANTQDVSLTKIDRSAYAALPNKLATGQPSQYYVERERTPKIYLYQAPDLNTYTTLKYYVIKRCI
;
A
#
# COMPACT_ATOMS: atom_id res chain seq x y z
N MET A 1 18.42 8.17 37.38
CA MET A 1 18.05 6.79 37.03
C MET A 1 17.75 6.76 35.56
N THR A 2 18.64 6.23 34.76
CA THR A 2 18.45 6.02 33.33
C THR A 2 17.63 4.74 33.16
N LEU A 3 16.39 4.87 32.70
CA LEU A 3 15.58 3.74 32.27
C LEU A 3 16.20 3.16 30.99
N SER A 4 16.98 2.10 31.15
CA SER A 4 17.42 1.24 30.06
C SER A 4 16.27 0.32 29.68
N GLY A 5 15.30 0.82 28.91
CA GLY A 5 14.21 0.04 28.39
C GLY A 5 14.18 0.14 26.87
N SER A 6 14.75 -0.85 26.19
CA SER A 6 14.35 -1.08 24.80
C SER A 6 12.91 -1.56 24.80
N VAL A 7 11.99 -0.71 24.33
CA VAL A 7 10.54 -1.01 24.25
C VAL A 7 10.22 -1.86 23.00
N THR A 8 11.19 -2.56 22.45
CA THR A 8 10.99 -3.49 21.33
C THR A 8 10.55 -4.86 21.87
N PHE A 9 9.25 -5.02 21.98
CA PHE A 9 8.65 -6.33 22.14
C PHE A 9 8.77 -7.06 20.79
N ASN A 10 9.72 -7.98 20.71
CA ASN A 10 9.97 -8.78 19.50
C ASN A 10 9.73 -10.25 19.83
N LEU A 11 8.48 -10.66 19.74
CA LEU A 11 8.08 -12.04 19.92
C LEU A 11 8.21 -12.78 18.59
N SER A 12 8.94 -13.90 18.57
CA SER A 12 9.05 -14.71 17.36
C SER A 12 7.73 -15.44 17.08
N ILE A 13 7.43 -15.68 15.80
CA ILE A 13 6.23 -16.44 15.41
C ILE A 13 6.24 -17.84 16.03
N ASP A 14 7.41 -18.43 16.16
CA ASP A 14 7.57 -19.77 16.75
C ASP A 14 7.20 -19.78 18.24
N GLU A 15 7.61 -18.76 18.98
CA GLU A 15 7.24 -18.61 20.40
C GLU A 15 5.72 -18.43 20.57
N ILE A 16 5.06 -17.68 19.67
CA ILE A 16 3.60 -17.53 19.68
C ILE A 16 2.92 -18.88 19.44
N ILE A 17 3.42 -19.66 18.49
CA ILE A 17 2.89 -20.98 18.18
C ILE A 17 3.08 -21.94 19.36
N ASP A 18 4.27 -21.97 19.95
CA ASP A 18 4.57 -22.82 21.10
C ASP A 18 3.69 -22.48 22.31
N GLU A 19 3.50 -21.20 22.59
CA GLU A 19 2.58 -20.78 23.66
C GLU A 19 1.12 -21.17 23.35
N ALA A 20 0.68 -21.04 22.11
CA ALA A 20 -0.67 -21.45 21.70
C ALA A 20 -0.89 -22.97 21.92
N TYR A 21 0.09 -23.80 21.56
CA TYR A 21 0.04 -25.25 21.79
C TYR A 21 0.03 -25.58 23.29
N GLN A 22 0.87 -24.92 24.08
CA GLN A 22 0.88 -25.11 25.55
C GLN A 22 -0.46 -24.75 26.19
N ARG A 23 -1.10 -23.67 25.77
CA ARG A 23 -2.45 -23.30 26.24
C ARG A 23 -3.53 -24.33 25.88
N CYS A 24 -3.33 -25.05 24.75
CA CYS A 24 -4.20 -26.17 24.38
C CYS A 24 -3.85 -27.49 25.08
N GLY A 25 -2.81 -27.51 25.95
CA GLY A 25 -2.34 -28.74 26.63
C GLY A 25 -1.58 -29.68 25.68
N LEU A 26 -1.10 -29.18 24.52
CA LEU A 26 -0.34 -29.92 23.53
C LEU A 26 1.13 -29.48 23.57
N SER A 27 2.03 -30.35 23.14
CA SER A 27 3.45 -30.01 22.95
C SER A 27 3.81 -30.06 21.46
N THR A 28 4.57 -29.07 21.01
CA THR A 28 5.12 -29.04 19.63
C THR A 28 6.31 -30.00 19.53
N ASN A 29 6.05 -31.27 19.33
CA ASN A 29 7.11 -32.29 19.30
C ASN A 29 7.67 -32.60 17.91
N ALA A 30 7.05 -32.11 16.84
CA ALA A 30 7.46 -32.38 15.47
C ALA A 30 7.52 -31.11 14.64
N GLY A 31 8.58 -30.97 13.83
CA GLY A 31 8.70 -29.87 12.88
C GLY A 31 7.58 -29.76 11.82
N TYR A 32 6.75 -30.81 11.73
CA TYR A 32 5.52 -30.82 10.94
C TYR A 32 4.43 -29.94 11.58
N ASP A 33 4.29 -29.98 12.89
CA ASP A 33 3.28 -29.20 13.62
C ASP A 33 3.53 -27.69 13.49
N LEU A 34 4.79 -27.27 13.61
CA LEU A 34 5.21 -25.89 13.39
C LEU A 34 4.91 -25.40 11.97
N LYS A 35 5.20 -26.25 10.95
CA LYS A 35 4.89 -25.90 9.54
C LYS A 35 3.38 -25.78 9.31
N SER A 36 2.60 -26.69 9.89
CA SER A 36 1.14 -26.65 9.80
C SER A 36 0.56 -25.41 10.48
N ALA A 37 1.04 -25.07 11.67
CA ALA A 37 0.62 -23.91 12.43
C ALA A 37 0.98 -22.59 11.71
N ARG A 38 2.19 -22.46 11.17
CA ARG A 38 2.59 -21.30 10.35
C ARG A 38 1.70 -21.14 9.12
N ARG A 39 1.37 -22.25 8.45
CA ARG A 39 0.45 -22.22 7.30
C ARG A 39 -0.94 -21.73 7.71
N SER A 40 -1.48 -22.23 8.83
CA SER A 40 -2.78 -21.81 9.35
C SER A 40 -2.77 -20.32 9.74
N LEU A 41 -1.69 -19.84 10.35
CA LEU A 41 -1.52 -18.42 10.66
C LEU A 41 -1.50 -17.53 9.41
N ASN A 42 -0.79 -17.96 8.36
CA ASN A 42 -0.76 -17.23 7.09
C ASN A 42 -2.15 -17.18 6.43
N LEU A 43 -2.92 -18.27 6.49
CA LEU A 43 -4.29 -18.29 6.01
C LEU A 43 -5.20 -17.36 6.81
N LEU A 44 -5.03 -17.29 8.13
CA LEU A 44 -5.76 -16.36 8.99
C LEU A 44 -5.46 -14.90 8.65
N PHE A 45 -4.19 -14.55 8.43
CA PHE A 45 -3.82 -13.19 8.01
C PHE A 45 -4.37 -12.85 6.62
N ALA A 46 -4.39 -13.80 5.69
CA ALA A 46 -5.01 -13.60 4.39
C ALA A 46 -6.52 -13.36 4.52
N GLU A 47 -7.20 -14.13 5.39
CA GLU A 47 -8.62 -13.94 5.67
C GLU A 47 -8.90 -12.56 6.32
N TRP A 48 -8.08 -12.14 7.27
CA TRP A 48 -8.22 -10.81 7.88
C TRP A 48 -8.03 -9.70 6.84
N GLY A 49 -7.07 -9.85 5.93
CA GLY A 49 -6.89 -8.93 4.81
C GLY A 49 -8.15 -8.82 3.94
N ASN A 50 -8.79 -9.94 3.65
CA ASN A 50 -10.04 -9.96 2.86
C ASN A 50 -11.23 -9.34 3.61
N ARG A 51 -11.25 -9.40 4.94
CA ARG A 51 -12.28 -8.76 5.78
C ARG A 51 -12.05 -7.25 6.01
N GLY A 52 -11.00 -6.67 5.42
CA GLY A 52 -10.67 -5.26 5.57
C GLY A 52 -9.88 -4.92 6.86
N ILE A 53 -9.41 -5.93 7.60
CA ILE A 53 -8.55 -5.74 8.77
C ILE A 53 -7.10 -5.66 8.27
N HIS A 54 -6.67 -4.46 7.86
CA HIS A 54 -5.37 -4.30 7.20
C HIS A 54 -4.64 -2.99 7.57
N LEU A 55 -4.99 -2.36 8.68
CA LEU A 55 -4.42 -1.07 9.10
C LEU A 55 -2.89 -1.07 9.19
N TRP A 56 -2.29 -2.19 9.60
CA TRP A 56 -0.83 -2.34 9.68
C TRP A 56 -0.12 -2.56 8.33
N LYS A 57 -0.89 -2.61 7.24
CA LYS A 57 -0.38 -2.86 5.88
C LYS A 57 -0.54 -1.66 4.97
N VAL A 58 -0.97 -0.54 5.51
CA VAL A 58 -1.11 0.71 4.76
C VAL A 58 0.23 1.42 4.77
N ASP A 59 0.77 1.65 3.58
CA ASP A 59 2.01 2.39 3.36
C ASP A 59 1.78 3.55 2.39
N LEU A 60 2.55 4.61 2.58
CA LEU A 60 2.61 5.72 1.63
C LEU A 60 3.72 5.45 0.61
N HIS A 61 3.34 5.42 -0.66
CA HIS A 61 4.27 5.33 -1.78
C HIS A 61 4.31 6.63 -2.56
N GLU A 62 5.45 6.90 -3.16
CA GLU A 62 5.68 8.08 -3.98
C GLU A 62 6.24 7.68 -5.36
N ALA A 63 5.80 8.38 -6.39
CA ALA A 63 6.31 8.25 -7.74
C ALA A 63 6.49 9.63 -8.36
N SER A 64 7.63 9.86 -9.01
CA SER A 64 7.84 11.08 -9.77
C SER A 64 6.91 11.11 -10.99
N LEU A 65 6.20 12.22 -11.15
CA LEU A 65 5.39 12.45 -12.35
C LEU A 65 6.30 12.71 -13.56
N VAL A 66 5.85 12.26 -14.73
CA VAL A 66 6.51 12.52 -16.01
C VAL A 66 5.50 13.21 -16.93
N SER A 67 5.92 14.28 -17.56
CA SER A 67 5.04 15.04 -18.46
C SER A 67 4.47 14.17 -19.59
N GLY A 68 3.17 14.22 -19.76
CA GLY A 68 2.45 13.43 -20.76
C GLY A 68 2.26 11.95 -20.43
N GLN A 69 2.80 11.46 -19.31
CA GLN A 69 2.63 10.06 -18.90
C GLN A 69 1.40 9.91 -18.00
N ALA A 70 0.41 9.18 -18.47
CA ALA A 70 -0.81 8.91 -17.70
C ALA A 70 -0.75 7.61 -16.89
N GLU A 71 0.16 6.68 -17.20
CA GLU A 71 0.23 5.34 -16.61
C GLU A 71 1.42 5.21 -15.67
N TYR A 72 1.18 4.76 -14.43
CA TYR A 72 2.20 4.51 -13.40
C TYR A 72 2.05 3.11 -12.84
N SER A 73 3.11 2.31 -12.92
CA SER A 73 3.13 0.96 -12.34
C SER A 73 3.32 1.03 -10.83
N VAL A 74 2.56 0.22 -10.11
CA VAL A 74 2.67 0.05 -8.66
C VAL A 74 3.37 -1.28 -8.37
N SER A 75 4.04 -1.38 -7.22
CA SER A 75 4.74 -2.61 -6.84
C SER A 75 3.80 -3.81 -6.78
N SER A 76 4.30 -5.00 -7.16
CA SER A 76 3.51 -6.24 -7.23
C SER A 76 3.05 -6.78 -5.87
N ASP A 77 3.64 -6.29 -4.76
CA ASP A 77 3.23 -6.60 -3.39
C ASP A 77 1.99 -5.83 -2.93
N VAL A 78 1.55 -4.85 -3.73
CA VAL A 78 0.36 -4.04 -3.46
C VAL A 78 -0.91 -4.78 -3.88
N SER A 79 -1.91 -4.76 -3.03
CA SER A 79 -3.25 -5.30 -3.29
C SER A 79 -4.20 -4.26 -3.88
N ASP A 80 -4.20 -3.05 -3.32
CA ASP A 80 -5.04 -1.93 -3.79
C ASP A 80 -4.41 -0.60 -3.43
N VAL A 81 -4.85 0.46 -4.12
CA VAL A 81 -4.56 1.86 -3.81
C VAL A 81 -5.80 2.48 -3.17
N LEU A 82 -5.66 2.96 -1.94
CA LEU A 82 -6.77 3.56 -1.19
C LEU A 82 -7.06 4.97 -1.67
N GLU A 83 -6.05 5.82 -1.58
CA GLU A 83 -6.11 7.24 -1.89
C GLU A 83 -4.88 7.64 -2.68
N ALA A 84 -5.02 8.64 -3.54
CA ALA A 84 -3.91 9.23 -4.27
C ALA A 84 -4.04 10.76 -4.30
N PHE A 85 -2.90 11.42 -4.28
CA PHE A 85 -2.81 12.86 -4.36
C PHE A 85 -1.54 13.28 -5.09
N ILE A 86 -1.58 14.45 -5.70
CA ILE A 86 -0.43 15.05 -6.35
C ILE A 86 0.17 16.11 -5.43
N SER A 87 1.49 16.16 -5.38
CA SER A 87 2.24 17.07 -4.53
C SER A 87 3.11 18.01 -5.37
N SER A 88 3.09 19.29 -5.01
CA SER A 88 4.08 20.22 -5.49
C SER A 88 5.35 19.97 -4.73
N THR A 89 6.29 19.23 -5.30
CA THR A 89 7.57 19.04 -4.66
C THR A 89 8.39 20.32 -4.78
N ALA A 90 8.48 21.07 -3.72
CA ALA A 90 9.71 21.77 -3.49
C ALA A 90 10.75 20.68 -3.14
N ALA A 91 11.74 20.49 -3.98
CA ALA A 91 12.85 19.56 -3.79
C ALA A 91 13.78 19.98 -2.62
N SER A 92 13.27 20.68 -1.63
CA SER A 92 13.94 21.17 -0.46
C SER A 92 13.38 20.51 0.78
N ALA A 93 14.26 20.11 1.68
CA ALA A 93 13.99 19.40 2.92
C ALA A 93 13.02 20.11 3.91
N ASP A 94 12.56 21.30 3.58
CA ASP A 94 11.55 22.03 4.32
C ASP A 94 10.16 21.79 3.70
N ASN A 95 9.43 20.86 4.27
CA ASN A 95 8.02 20.54 3.94
C ASN A 95 7.05 21.71 4.12
N ALA A 96 7.51 22.91 4.41
CA ALA A 96 6.68 24.07 4.74
C ALA A 96 5.87 24.63 3.55
N ASN A 97 6.19 24.25 2.31
CA ASN A 97 5.56 24.76 1.10
C ASN A 97 5.07 23.68 0.12
N THR A 98 4.94 22.43 0.55
CA THR A 98 4.34 21.38 -0.28
C THR A 98 2.82 21.52 -0.26
N GLN A 99 2.23 21.68 -1.41
CA GLN A 99 0.78 21.69 -1.58
C GLN A 99 0.33 20.34 -2.14
N ASP A 100 -0.48 19.63 -1.37
CA ASP A 100 -1.06 18.36 -1.76
C ASP A 100 -2.49 18.55 -2.25
N VAL A 101 -2.82 17.98 -3.40
CA VAL A 101 -4.17 17.98 -3.98
C VAL A 101 -4.64 16.55 -4.17
N SER A 102 -5.74 16.21 -3.50
CA SER A 102 -6.33 14.88 -3.58
C SER A 102 -6.93 14.62 -4.97
N LEU A 103 -6.77 13.40 -5.46
CA LEU A 103 -7.35 12.92 -6.71
C LEU A 103 -8.61 12.11 -6.44
N THR A 104 -9.62 12.24 -7.29
CA THR A 104 -10.85 11.46 -7.18
C THR A 104 -10.65 10.06 -7.79
N LYS A 105 -10.87 9.01 -7.00
CA LYS A 105 -10.85 7.63 -7.50
C LYS A 105 -12.09 7.36 -8.33
N ILE A 106 -11.92 6.88 -9.56
CA ILE A 106 -13.00 6.50 -10.47
C ILE A 106 -12.92 5.01 -10.81
N ASP A 107 -14.03 4.45 -11.22
CA ASP A 107 -14.10 3.07 -11.67
C ASP A 107 -13.67 2.91 -13.14
N ARG A 108 -13.56 1.66 -13.60
CA ARG A 108 -13.14 1.33 -14.95
C ARG A 108 -14.12 1.86 -16.00
N SER A 109 -15.42 1.84 -15.73
CA SER A 109 -16.45 2.28 -16.68
C SER A 109 -16.43 3.80 -16.83
N ALA A 110 -16.30 4.53 -15.72
CA ALA A 110 -16.12 5.98 -15.73
C ALA A 110 -14.84 6.38 -16.46
N TYR A 111 -13.71 5.71 -16.19
CA TYR A 111 -12.46 5.97 -16.91
C TYR A 111 -12.59 5.68 -18.41
N ALA A 112 -13.29 4.60 -18.81
CA ALA A 112 -13.52 4.27 -20.22
C ALA A 112 -14.34 5.34 -20.95
N ALA A 113 -15.29 5.96 -20.27
CA ALA A 113 -16.16 7.00 -20.81
C ALA A 113 -15.48 8.37 -20.95
N LEU A 114 -14.30 8.58 -20.35
CA LEU A 114 -13.58 9.85 -20.45
C LEU A 114 -13.12 10.15 -21.88
N PRO A 115 -13.39 11.36 -22.39
CA PRO A 115 -12.87 11.78 -23.67
C PRO A 115 -11.37 12.09 -23.57
N ASN A 116 -10.64 11.93 -24.66
CA ASN A 116 -9.23 12.33 -24.81
C ASN A 116 -8.34 12.01 -23.58
N LYS A 117 -8.07 10.73 -23.36
CA LYS A 117 -7.24 10.23 -22.23
C LYS A 117 -5.78 10.71 -22.25
N LEU A 118 -5.32 11.26 -23.38
CA LEU A 118 -3.96 11.80 -23.56
C LEU A 118 -3.91 13.33 -23.41
N ALA A 119 -5.02 13.97 -23.01
CA ALA A 119 -5.00 15.39 -22.70
C ALA A 119 -4.02 15.66 -21.57
N THR A 120 -3.10 16.59 -21.78
CA THR A 120 -2.15 17.04 -20.76
C THR A 120 -2.75 18.16 -19.92
N GLY A 121 -2.47 18.14 -18.62
CA GLY A 121 -2.95 19.13 -17.69
C GLY A 121 -2.71 18.70 -16.24
N GLN A 122 -3.38 19.35 -15.31
CA GLN A 122 -3.33 18.94 -13.93
C GLN A 122 -4.22 17.71 -13.70
N PRO A 123 -3.66 16.58 -13.25
CA PRO A 123 -4.46 15.41 -12.89
C PRO A 123 -5.53 15.73 -11.86
N SER A 124 -6.75 15.25 -12.07
CA SER A 124 -7.88 15.44 -11.16
C SER A 124 -8.53 14.13 -10.72
N GLN A 125 -8.38 13.10 -11.53
CA GLN A 125 -8.98 11.79 -11.30
C GLN A 125 -7.96 10.69 -11.54
N TYR A 126 -8.17 9.54 -10.90
CA TYR A 126 -7.36 8.36 -11.14
C TYR A 126 -8.20 7.08 -11.14
N TYR A 127 -7.74 6.11 -11.93
CA TYR A 127 -8.28 4.76 -11.99
C TYR A 127 -7.18 3.76 -11.61
N VAL A 128 -7.51 2.72 -10.87
CA VAL A 128 -6.58 1.66 -10.48
C VAL A 128 -6.96 0.38 -11.22
N GLU A 129 -6.07 -0.09 -12.08
CA GLU A 129 -6.19 -1.41 -12.69
C GLU A 129 -5.55 -2.46 -11.80
N ARG A 130 -6.40 -3.39 -11.29
CA ARG A 130 -5.99 -4.43 -10.35
C ARG A 130 -5.55 -5.68 -11.10
N GLU A 131 -4.35 -5.64 -11.62
CA GLU A 131 -3.66 -6.78 -12.22
C GLU A 131 -2.66 -7.41 -11.23
N ARG A 132 -1.87 -8.37 -11.71
CA ARG A 132 -0.75 -8.94 -10.93
C ARG A 132 0.26 -7.86 -10.52
N THR A 133 0.50 -6.91 -11.42
CA THR A 133 1.23 -5.67 -11.15
C THR A 133 0.23 -4.54 -11.33
N PRO A 134 -0.31 -3.97 -10.24
CA PRO A 134 -1.32 -2.92 -10.34
C PRO A 134 -0.77 -1.69 -11.05
N LYS A 135 -1.67 -0.96 -11.72
CA LYS A 135 -1.34 0.27 -12.42
C LYS A 135 -2.30 1.38 -12.02
N ILE A 136 -1.78 2.58 -11.89
CA ILE A 136 -2.56 3.80 -11.69
C ILE A 136 -2.61 4.54 -13.02
N TYR A 137 -3.81 4.85 -13.47
CA TYR A 137 -4.06 5.70 -14.63
C TYR A 137 -4.56 7.05 -14.16
N LEU A 138 -3.85 8.11 -14.50
CA LEU A 138 -4.23 9.49 -14.20
C LEU A 138 -5.07 10.08 -15.34
N TYR A 139 -5.98 10.95 -14.99
CA TYR A 139 -6.72 11.80 -15.91
C TYR A 139 -6.74 13.24 -15.34
N GLN A 140 -6.15 14.16 -15.99
CA GLN A 140 -5.34 14.24 -17.21
C GLN A 140 -3.91 13.77 -17.02
N ALA A 141 -3.14 13.56 -18.12
CA ALA A 141 -1.72 13.30 -18.03
C ALA A 141 -1.00 14.56 -17.48
N PRO A 142 -0.05 14.42 -16.53
CA PRO A 142 0.57 15.57 -15.88
C PRO A 142 1.35 16.47 -16.85
N ASP A 143 1.26 17.77 -16.67
CA ASP A 143 2.02 18.79 -17.40
C ASP A 143 3.30 19.24 -16.69
N LEU A 144 3.49 18.87 -15.40
CA LEU A 144 4.59 19.22 -14.50
C LEU A 144 4.74 20.72 -14.19
N ASN A 145 3.76 21.55 -14.48
CA ASN A 145 3.86 22.98 -14.21
C ASN A 145 3.91 23.30 -12.70
N THR A 146 3.16 22.57 -11.90
CA THR A 146 3.04 22.83 -10.46
C THR A 146 3.29 21.58 -9.62
N TYR A 147 2.82 20.41 -10.08
CA TYR A 147 2.87 19.16 -9.36
C TYR A 147 3.83 18.18 -10.01
N THR A 148 4.79 17.68 -9.24
CA THR A 148 5.87 16.81 -9.74
C THR A 148 5.86 15.43 -9.14
N THR A 149 5.10 15.20 -8.08
CA THR A 149 5.09 13.93 -7.35
C THR A 149 3.67 13.41 -7.21
N LEU A 150 3.48 12.14 -7.52
CA LEU A 150 2.28 11.37 -7.20
C LEU A 150 2.54 10.64 -5.89
N LYS A 151 1.72 10.88 -4.88
CA LYS A 151 1.74 10.17 -3.60
C LYS A 151 0.46 9.36 -3.49
N TYR A 152 0.56 8.14 -2.96
CA TYR A 152 -0.61 7.29 -2.84
C TYR A 152 -0.47 6.30 -1.69
N TYR A 153 -1.55 6.10 -0.95
CA TYR A 153 -1.63 5.09 0.09
C TYR A 153 -1.99 3.73 -0.50
N VAL A 154 -1.21 2.73 -0.17
CA VAL A 154 -1.38 1.36 -0.66
C VAL A 154 -1.66 0.38 0.46
N ILE A 155 -2.39 -0.69 0.12
CA ILE A 155 -2.52 -1.86 0.96
C ILE A 155 -1.60 -2.94 0.42
N LYS A 156 -0.64 -3.40 1.23
CA LYS A 156 0.24 -4.50 0.88
C LYS A 156 -0.44 -5.86 1.05
N ARG A 157 -0.08 -6.82 0.21
CA ARG A 157 -0.52 -8.21 0.36
C ARG A 157 0.15 -8.86 1.58
N CYS A 158 -0.55 -9.78 2.27
CA CYS A 158 0.10 -10.76 3.14
C CYS A 158 0.72 -11.85 2.28
N ILE A 159 2.03 -11.92 2.27
CA ILE A 159 2.78 -13.01 1.66
C ILE A 159 3.43 -13.80 2.79
#